data_2827b350fd0800b442c993d9caa5e136
#
_entry.id   2827b350fd0800b442c993d9caa5e136
#
_cell.length_a   1.000
_cell.length_b   1.000
_cell.length_c   1.000
_cell.angle_alpha   90.00
_cell.angle_beta   90.00
_cell.angle_gamma   90.00
#
_symmetry.space_group_name_H-M   'P 1'
#
loop_
_entity.id
_entity.type
_entity.pdbx_description
1 polymer ?
#
loop_
_entity_poly.entity_id
_entity_poly.type
_entity_poly.pdbx_seq_one_letter_code
_entity_poly.pdbx_strand_id
1 'polypeptide(L)'
;KLDSSRRTLLERINAMGIDAREDEVFSSAYATAAYLKDVLRFPTDRKAYVVGMNGLEDELDANGIQHIGGTDEQDCQGLDGLDFSPLASKDALDPSVAAVVCGIDTKFSYRKLAKAFRYITRPGAEGEVRAGEQNGGCHFVCTNEDVTFPSSEGLFPGAGAVWKGIQVSSGRDPIVVGKPHQPMIDTIFVRFAFDKSRTLMVGDRLDTDIAFGQRGGIDTLLVLTGISTLEHVHASDAAAVPTYVVNGLCDLNTALS
;
A
#
# COMPACT_ATOMS: atom_id res chain seq x y z
N LYS A 1 5.52 -8.83 -7.45
CA LYS A 1 6.50 -8.20 -6.55
C LYS A 1 5.87 -6.94 -6.00
N LEU A 2 5.88 -6.82 -4.68
CA LEU A 2 5.12 -5.86 -3.87
C LEU A 2 5.58 -4.38 -3.99
N ASP A 3 6.66 -4.12 -4.72
CA ASP A 3 7.26 -2.79 -4.84
C ASP A 3 7.55 -2.43 -6.31
N SER A 4 6.62 -2.74 -7.17
CA SER A 4 6.76 -2.36 -8.57
C SER A 4 5.85 -1.18 -8.86
N SER A 5 6.41 -0.11 -9.45
CA SER A 5 5.59 0.91 -10.08
C SER A 5 4.66 0.27 -11.12
N ARG A 6 3.57 0.94 -11.46
CA ARG A 6 2.65 0.47 -12.52
C ARG A 6 3.39 0.17 -13.81
N ARG A 7 4.36 1.00 -14.16
CA ARG A 7 5.18 0.79 -15.37
C ARG A 7 5.92 -0.55 -15.35
N THR A 8 6.56 -0.88 -14.23
CA THR A 8 7.25 -2.18 -14.08
C THR A 8 6.29 -3.37 -14.13
N LEU A 9 5.08 -3.21 -13.57
CA LEU A 9 4.05 -4.26 -13.64
C LEU A 9 3.52 -4.41 -15.07
N LEU A 10 3.26 -3.31 -15.76
CA LEU A 10 2.83 -3.29 -17.16
C LEU A 10 3.83 -4.00 -18.07
N GLU A 11 5.12 -3.69 -17.94
CA GLU A 11 6.18 -4.36 -18.71
C GLU A 11 6.15 -5.89 -18.52
N ARG A 12 5.89 -6.36 -17.29
CA ARG A 12 5.77 -7.81 -17.01
C ARG A 12 4.51 -8.43 -17.58
N ILE A 13 3.37 -7.75 -17.47
CA ILE A 13 2.10 -8.22 -18.03
C ILE A 13 2.23 -8.36 -19.55
N ASN A 14 2.79 -7.35 -20.21
CA ASN A 14 3.03 -7.36 -21.64
C ASN A 14 4.05 -8.45 -22.06
N ALA A 15 5.08 -8.70 -21.24
CA ALA A 15 6.04 -9.78 -21.48
C ALA A 15 5.40 -11.19 -21.39
N MET A 16 4.26 -11.33 -20.71
CA MET A 16 3.48 -12.57 -20.70
C MET A 16 2.53 -12.70 -21.89
N GLY A 17 2.55 -11.74 -22.84
CA GLY A 17 1.69 -11.73 -24.00
C GLY A 17 0.29 -11.16 -23.77
N ILE A 18 0.07 -10.48 -22.65
CA ILE A 18 -1.19 -9.80 -22.33
C ILE A 18 -1.04 -8.34 -22.74
N ASP A 19 -1.82 -7.88 -23.70
CA ASP A 19 -1.84 -6.48 -24.15
C ASP A 19 -2.61 -5.63 -23.13
N ALA A 20 -1.88 -5.06 -22.19
CA ALA A 20 -2.42 -4.22 -21.14
C ALA A 20 -1.91 -2.78 -21.27
N ARG A 21 -2.71 -1.82 -20.80
CA ARG A 21 -2.38 -0.40 -20.73
C ARG A 21 -2.09 0.03 -19.28
N GLU A 22 -1.35 1.12 -19.12
CA GLU A 22 -0.97 1.61 -17.80
C GLU A 22 -2.18 1.97 -16.92
N ASP A 23 -3.26 2.47 -17.52
CA ASP A 23 -4.50 2.81 -16.83
C ASP A 23 -5.27 1.57 -16.33
N GLU A 24 -4.95 0.37 -16.81
CA GLU A 24 -5.51 -0.91 -16.37
C GLU A 24 -4.70 -1.53 -15.20
N VAL A 25 -3.53 -0.98 -14.88
CA VAL A 25 -2.68 -1.48 -13.80
C VAL A 25 -2.88 -0.66 -12.52
N PHE A 26 -3.27 -1.34 -11.45
CA PHE A 26 -3.55 -0.70 -10.16
C PHE A 26 -2.77 -1.40 -9.02
N SER A 27 -1.55 -0.93 -8.75
CA SER A 27 -0.70 -1.46 -7.67
C SER A 27 -1.04 -0.83 -6.33
N SER A 28 -0.61 -1.45 -5.21
CA SER A 28 -0.77 -0.85 -3.87
C SER A 28 0.02 0.45 -3.71
N ALA A 29 1.19 0.58 -4.35
CA ALA A 29 1.97 1.81 -4.37
C ALA A 29 1.20 2.93 -5.10
N TYR A 30 0.68 2.64 -6.29
CA TYR A 30 -0.16 3.58 -7.03
C TYR A 30 -1.44 3.96 -6.27
N ALA A 31 -2.14 2.96 -5.71
CA ALA A 31 -3.32 3.20 -4.90
C ALA A 31 -3.01 4.15 -3.73
N THR A 32 -1.84 4.01 -3.11
CA THR A 32 -1.42 4.87 -1.99
C THR A 32 -1.18 6.31 -2.43
N ALA A 33 -0.45 6.51 -3.54
CA ALA A 33 -0.23 7.84 -4.09
C ALA A 33 -1.55 8.50 -4.53
N ALA A 34 -2.41 7.75 -5.20
CA ALA A 34 -3.73 8.21 -5.62
C ALA A 34 -4.65 8.50 -4.42
N TYR A 35 -4.62 7.68 -3.37
CA TYR A 35 -5.37 7.92 -2.14
C TYR A 35 -4.95 9.22 -1.46
N LEU A 36 -3.65 9.47 -1.34
CA LEU A 36 -3.13 10.73 -0.81
C LEU A 36 -3.64 11.92 -1.63
N LYS A 37 -3.58 11.83 -2.97
CA LYS A 37 -3.97 12.92 -3.87
C LYS A 37 -5.48 13.15 -3.91
N ASP A 38 -6.24 12.10 -4.22
CA ASP A 38 -7.64 12.21 -4.64
C ASP A 38 -8.60 12.14 -3.45
N VAL A 39 -8.27 11.35 -2.42
CA VAL A 39 -9.12 11.13 -1.25
C VAL A 39 -8.71 12.03 -0.09
N LEU A 40 -7.44 11.97 0.35
CA LEU A 40 -6.94 12.82 1.42
C LEU A 40 -6.69 14.27 0.99
N ARG A 41 -6.61 14.53 -0.34
CA ARG A 41 -6.30 15.87 -0.88
C ARG A 41 -5.04 16.45 -0.26
N PHE A 42 -4.00 15.61 -0.21
CA PHE A 42 -2.71 15.95 0.41
C PHE A 42 -2.18 17.27 -0.17
N PRO A 43 -1.83 18.25 0.66
CA PRO A 43 -1.41 19.56 0.18
C PRO A 43 -0.14 19.52 -0.64
N THR A 44 -0.09 20.27 -1.73
CA THR A 44 1.07 20.29 -2.67
C THR A 44 2.31 21.00 -2.09
N ASP A 45 2.14 21.79 -1.03
CA ASP A 45 3.22 22.45 -0.29
C ASP A 45 3.78 21.58 0.86
N ARG A 46 3.29 20.34 1.00
CA ARG A 46 3.70 19.40 2.03
C ARG A 46 4.40 18.19 1.42
N LYS A 47 5.20 17.52 2.24
CA LYS A 47 5.98 16.35 1.83
C LYS A 47 5.53 15.09 2.55
N ALA A 48 5.70 13.96 1.87
CA ALA A 48 5.65 12.64 2.48
C ALA A 48 7.06 12.19 2.89
N TYR A 49 7.21 11.61 4.07
CA TYR A 49 8.40 10.86 4.44
C TYR A 49 8.19 9.38 4.08
N VAL A 50 9.02 8.87 3.18
CA VAL A 50 8.88 7.52 2.63
C VAL A 50 9.72 6.54 3.43
N VAL A 51 9.09 5.44 3.85
CA VAL A 51 9.74 4.20 4.29
C VAL A 51 9.39 3.15 3.25
N GLY A 52 10.23 3.01 2.24
CA GLY A 52 9.91 2.21 1.06
C GLY A 52 11.01 2.26 0.02
N MET A 53 10.72 1.72 -1.15
CA MET A 53 11.63 1.62 -2.28
C MET A 53 11.17 2.53 -3.43
N ASN A 54 12.00 2.61 -4.48
CA ASN A 54 11.79 3.47 -5.65
C ASN A 54 10.43 3.30 -6.33
N GLY A 55 9.85 2.09 -6.34
CA GLY A 55 8.52 1.91 -6.94
C GLY A 55 7.41 2.70 -6.26
N LEU A 56 7.53 2.96 -4.95
CA LEU A 56 6.61 3.85 -4.24
C LEU A 56 6.93 5.33 -4.51
N GLU A 57 8.22 5.68 -4.56
CA GLU A 57 8.69 7.04 -4.89
C GLU A 57 8.22 7.44 -6.30
N ASP A 58 8.39 6.56 -7.29
CA ASP A 58 7.94 6.78 -8.68
C ASP A 58 6.44 7.09 -8.75
N GLU A 59 5.61 6.39 -7.97
CA GLU A 59 4.17 6.63 -7.97
C GLU A 59 3.77 7.91 -7.24
N LEU A 60 4.51 8.31 -6.19
CA LEU A 60 4.33 9.61 -5.54
C LEU A 60 4.67 10.75 -6.50
N ASP A 61 5.80 10.66 -7.20
CA ASP A 61 6.24 11.63 -8.21
C ASP A 61 5.22 11.75 -9.35
N ALA A 62 4.76 10.62 -9.90
CA ALA A 62 3.76 10.58 -10.96
C ALA A 62 2.43 11.23 -10.54
N ASN A 63 2.12 11.26 -9.24
CA ASN A 63 0.94 11.92 -8.69
C ASN A 63 1.21 13.35 -8.19
N GLY A 64 2.45 13.87 -8.33
CA GLY A 64 2.84 15.22 -7.93
C GLY A 64 2.96 15.42 -6.42
N ILE A 65 3.23 14.36 -5.68
CA ILE A 65 3.41 14.38 -4.22
C ILE A 65 4.91 14.51 -3.92
N GLN A 66 5.29 15.63 -3.34
CA GLN A 66 6.66 15.83 -2.89
C GLN A 66 7.00 14.84 -1.76
N HIS A 67 8.19 14.26 -1.80
CA HIS A 67 8.63 13.31 -0.78
C HIS A 67 10.11 13.43 -0.45
N ILE A 68 10.50 12.83 0.66
CA ILE A 68 11.88 12.64 1.13
C ILE A 68 12.01 11.26 1.79
N GLY A 69 13.21 10.80 2.03
CA GLY A 69 13.48 9.47 2.59
C GLY A 69 13.54 8.40 1.49
N GLY A 70 12.84 7.29 1.66
CA GLY A 70 12.79 6.22 0.66
C GLY A 70 14.16 5.62 0.35
N THR A 71 14.64 5.87 -0.86
CA THR A 71 15.95 5.37 -1.32
C THR A 71 17.13 6.28 -0.98
N ASP A 72 16.91 7.37 -0.25
CA ASP A 72 17.97 8.26 0.22
C ASP A 72 19.08 7.48 0.93
N GLU A 73 20.34 7.69 0.49
CA GLU A 73 21.48 6.90 1.00
C GLU A 73 21.70 7.11 2.50
N GLN A 74 21.49 8.31 3.01
CA GLN A 74 21.70 8.64 4.41
C GLN A 74 20.66 7.94 5.28
N ASP A 75 19.41 7.88 4.83
CA ASP A 75 18.33 7.19 5.54
C ASP A 75 18.45 5.67 5.45
N CYS A 76 19.07 5.13 4.39
CA CYS A 76 19.34 3.70 4.25
C CYS A 76 20.49 3.22 5.15
N GLN A 77 21.32 4.14 5.69
CA GLN A 77 22.40 3.80 6.62
C GLN A 77 21.84 3.68 8.05
N GLY A 78 22.41 2.77 8.84
CA GLY A 78 22.14 2.66 10.26
C GLY A 78 22.66 3.89 11.03
N LEU A 79 22.45 3.90 12.34
CA LEU A 79 23.12 4.82 13.25
C LEU A 79 24.46 4.25 13.67
N ASP A 80 25.41 5.13 13.97
CA ASP A 80 26.69 4.73 14.53
C ASP A 80 26.53 4.48 16.04
N GLY A 81 26.45 3.23 16.42
CA GLY A 81 26.19 2.80 17.79
C GLY A 81 24.88 3.35 18.35
N LEU A 82 24.92 3.94 19.54
CA LEU A 82 23.78 4.57 20.22
C LEU A 82 23.83 6.11 20.12
N ASP A 83 24.52 6.67 19.14
CA ASP A 83 24.48 8.11 18.91
C ASP A 83 23.20 8.54 18.22
N PHE A 84 22.27 9.07 19.00
CA PHE A 84 21.01 9.63 18.50
C PHE A 84 21.09 11.14 18.17
N SER A 85 22.25 11.79 18.39
CA SER A 85 22.40 13.24 18.20
C SER A 85 22.01 13.70 16.78
N PRO A 86 22.30 12.96 15.69
CA PRO A 86 21.88 13.34 14.34
C PRO A 86 20.36 13.40 14.14
N LEU A 87 19.61 12.70 15.01
CA LEU A 87 18.14 12.67 14.97
C LEU A 87 17.50 13.54 16.05
N ALA A 88 18.24 13.95 17.08
CA ALA A 88 17.70 14.63 18.25
C ALA A 88 17.47 16.13 18.03
N SER A 89 18.20 16.78 17.12
CA SER A 89 18.08 18.21 16.87
C SER A 89 16.68 18.59 16.34
N LYS A 90 16.27 19.84 16.59
CA LYS A 90 15.01 20.36 16.02
C LYS A 90 15.03 20.41 14.51
N ASP A 91 16.21 20.58 13.91
CA ASP A 91 16.41 20.67 12.46
C ASP A 91 16.60 19.31 11.79
N ALA A 92 16.61 18.21 12.57
CA ALA A 92 16.74 16.85 12.01
C ALA A 92 15.50 16.37 11.26
N LEU A 93 14.37 17.05 11.44
CA LEU A 93 13.11 16.74 10.77
C LEU A 93 12.67 17.93 9.91
N ASP A 94 12.34 17.64 8.66
CA ASP A 94 11.74 18.63 7.76
C ASP A 94 10.32 18.99 8.28
N PRO A 95 10.05 20.26 8.64
CA PRO A 95 8.74 20.67 9.16
C PRO A 95 7.62 20.56 8.12
N SER A 96 7.95 20.53 6.83
CA SER A 96 6.97 20.37 5.75
C SER A 96 6.43 18.94 5.61
N VAL A 97 7.04 17.95 6.25
CA VAL A 97 6.53 16.58 6.22
C VAL A 97 5.20 16.48 6.96
N ALA A 98 4.18 15.98 6.28
CA ALA A 98 2.80 15.87 6.80
C ALA A 98 2.20 14.46 6.57
N ALA A 99 2.99 13.54 6.04
CA ALA A 99 2.65 12.13 5.99
C ALA A 99 3.90 11.26 6.16
N VAL A 100 3.75 10.11 6.82
CA VAL A 100 4.68 8.99 6.74
C VAL A 100 4.03 7.93 5.89
N VAL A 101 4.68 7.53 4.80
CA VAL A 101 4.16 6.58 3.83
C VAL A 101 5.05 5.35 3.79
N CYS A 102 4.49 4.19 4.15
CA CYS A 102 5.24 2.96 4.29
C CYS A 102 4.84 1.91 3.25
N GLY A 103 5.84 1.28 2.67
CA GLY A 103 5.74 0.08 1.84
C GLY A 103 6.77 -0.97 2.25
N ILE A 104 7.02 -1.93 1.36
CA ILE A 104 8.16 -2.82 1.53
C ILE A 104 9.45 -2.01 1.39
N ASP A 105 10.42 -2.27 2.25
CA ASP A 105 11.71 -1.59 2.25
C ASP A 105 12.84 -2.57 2.57
N THR A 106 13.59 -2.96 1.54
CA THR A 106 14.72 -3.89 1.69
C THR A 106 15.98 -3.21 2.25
N LYS A 107 15.97 -1.87 2.35
CA LYS A 107 17.01 -1.07 3.00
C LYS A 107 16.48 -0.39 4.27
N PHE A 108 15.50 -1.01 4.94
CA PHE A 108 14.96 -0.51 6.19
C PHE A 108 16.06 -0.42 7.26
N SER A 109 16.18 0.75 7.86
CA SER A 109 17.19 1.05 8.87
C SER A 109 16.56 1.56 10.17
N TYR A 110 17.31 1.50 11.28
CA TYR A 110 16.86 2.15 12.52
C TYR A 110 16.66 3.66 12.34
N ARG A 111 17.44 4.31 11.47
CA ARG A 111 17.29 5.73 11.14
C ARG A 111 15.92 6.02 10.55
N LYS A 112 15.47 5.21 9.58
CA LYS A 112 14.12 5.33 9.01
C LYS A 112 13.03 5.12 10.06
N LEU A 113 13.17 4.09 10.89
CA LEU A 113 12.24 3.84 12.00
C LEU A 113 12.13 5.06 12.92
N ALA A 114 13.26 5.59 13.37
CA ALA A 114 13.32 6.71 14.30
C ALA A 114 12.77 8.01 13.69
N LYS A 115 13.07 8.33 12.42
CA LYS A 115 12.51 9.49 11.72
C LYS A 115 10.99 9.35 11.56
N ALA A 116 10.50 8.20 11.08
CA ALA A 116 9.07 7.93 10.94
C ALA A 116 8.34 8.08 12.28
N PHE A 117 8.86 7.45 13.34
CA PHE A 117 8.35 7.60 14.71
C PHE A 117 8.25 9.08 15.10
N ARG A 118 9.31 9.86 14.93
CA ARG A 118 9.34 11.27 15.32
C ARG A 118 8.39 12.13 14.49
N TYR A 119 8.21 11.88 13.19
CA TYR A 119 7.22 12.59 12.39
C TYR A 119 5.79 12.33 12.89
N ILE A 120 5.48 11.07 13.23
CA ILE A 120 4.14 10.64 13.67
C ILE A 120 3.83 11.14 15.10
N THR A 121 4.84 11.24 15.97
CA THR A 121 4.66 11.56 17.40
C THR A 121 5.03 13.01 17.77
N ARG A 122 5.45 13.83 16.80
CA ARG A 122 5.75 15.24 17.10
C ARG A 122 4.49 15.98 17.60
N PRO A 123 4.64 17.02 18.43
CA PRO A 123 3.50 17.80 18.92
C PRO A 123 2.63 18.32 17.75
N GLY A 124 1.33 18.13 17.86
CA GLY A 124 0.36 18.51 16.83
C GLY A 124 0.24 17.52 15.65
N ALA A 125 0.93 16.36 15.71
CA ALA A 125 0.86 15.37 14.63
C ALA A 125 -0.51 14.67 14.52
N GLU A 126 -1.36 14.73 15.54
CA GLU A 126 -2.72 14.18 15.54
C GLU A 126 -3.74 15.08 14.81
N GLY A 127 -3.36 16.33 14.52
CA GLY A 127 -4.23 17.28 13.83
C GLY A 127 -4.41 16.98 12.34
N GLU A 128 -5.37 17.67 11.74
CA GLU A 128 -5.55 17.64 10.29
C GLU A 128 -4.35 18.23 9.55
N VAL A 129 -4.03 17.68 8.40
CA VAL A 129 -3.00 18.20 7.50
C VAL A 129 -3.62 19.32 6.66
N ARG A 130 -3.10 20.54 6.81
CA ARG A 130 -3.57 21.71 6.06
C ARG A 130 -2.44 22.38 5.30
N ALA A 131 -2.77 22.92 4.13
CA ALA A 131 -1.85 23.73 3.35
C ALA A 131 -1.39 24.95 4.14
N GLY A 132 -0.09 25.27 4.08
CA GLY A 132 0.51 26.42 4.76
C GLY A 132 0.75 26.25 6.27
N GLU A 133 0.22 25.23 6.94
CA GLU A 133 0.45 24.99 8.36
C GLU A 133 1.72 24.15 8.59
N GLN A 134 2.74 24.72 9.23
CA GLN A 134 4.01 24.02 9.47
C GLN A 134 3.96 22.95 10.56
N ASN A 135 3.03 23.07 11.50
CA ASN A 135 2.85 22.16 12.64
C ASN A 135 1.53 21.38 12.61
N GLY A 136 0.86 21.35 11.45
CA GLY A 136 -0.34 20.54 11.25
C GLY A 136 -0.02 19.04 11.30
N GLY A 137 -1.04 18.20 11.39
CA GLY A 137 -0.98 16.76 11.56
C GLY A 137 0.05 16.00 10.72
N CYS A 138 0.13 14.71 10.96
CA CYS A 138 0.93 13.81 10.15
C CYS A 138 0.13 12.52 9.90
N HIS A 139 -0.21 12.25 8.64
CA HIS A 139 -0.83 11.00 8.27
C HIS A 139 0.17 9.85 8.40
N PHE A 140 -0.32 8.69 8.83
CA PHE A 140 0.44 7.45 8.79
C PHE A 140 -0.27 6.51 7.81
N VAL A 141 0.31 6.28 6.64
CA VAL A 141 -0.29 5.55 5.52
C VAL A 141 0.60 4.40 5.10
N CYS A 142 0.01 3.22 4.88
CA CYS A 142 0.74 2.02 4.49
C CYS A 142 0.16 1.43 3.20
N THR A 143 1.05 0.95 2.31
CA THR A 143 0.64 0.40 1.02
C THR A 143 -0.18 -0.88 1.16
N ASN A 144 0.20 -1.77 2.05
CA ASN A 144 -0.48 -3.03 2.37
C ASN A 144 -0.01 -3.58 3.73
N GLU A 145 -0.68 -4.60 4.23
CA GLU A 145 -0.37 -5.24 5.52
C GLU A 145 0.21 -6.66 5.39
N ASP A 146 0.60 -7.07 4.19
CA ASP A 146 1.17 -8.40 3.97
C ASP A 146 2.40 -8.60 4.86
N VAL A 147 2.31 -9.56 5.78
CA VAL A 147 3.41 -9.89 6.69
C VAL A 147 4.56 -10.55 5.94
N THR A 148 4.21 -11.39 4.96
CA THR A 148 5.17 -12.07 4.09
C THR A 148 4.72 -12.00 2.63
N PHE A 149 5.68 -12.20 1.72
CA PHE A 149 5.40 -12.37 0.29
C PHE A 149 6.17 -13.54 -0.29
N PRO A 150 5.63 -14.25 -1.29
CA PRO A 150 6.33 -15.34 -1.97
C PRO A 150 7.35 -14.82 -2.98
N SER A 151 8.49 -15.52 -3.05
CA SER A 151 9.51 -15.37 -4.08
C SER A 151 9.92 -16.76 -4.61
N SER A 152 10.81 -16.80 -5.62
CA SER A 152 11.42 -18.06 -6.07
C SER A 152 12.21 -18.77 -4.97
N GLU A 153 12.72 -18.01 -4.00
CA GLU A 153 13.57 -18.50 -2.90
C GLU A 153 12.79 -18.83 -1.61
N GLY A 154 11.45 -18.67 -1.63
CA GLY A 154 10.59 -18.89 -0.48
C GLY A 154 9.87 -17.62 -0.01
N LEU A 155 9.40 -17.65 1.25
CA LEU A 155 8.69 -16.52 1.86
C LEU A 155 9.68 -15.49 2.44
N PHE A 156 9.42 -14.22 2.17
CA PHE A 156 10.18 -13.09 2.73
C PHE A 156 9.25 -12.10 3.43
N PRO A 157 9.78 -11.29 4.40
CA PRO A 157 9.01 -10.26 5.09
C PRO A 157 8.41 -9.24 4.12
N GLY A 158 7.12 -8.97 4.26
CA GLY A 158 6.37 -8.00 3.45
C GLY A 158 6.35 -6.60 4.06
N ALA A 159 5.57 -5.71 3.47
CA ALA A 159 5.39 -4.35 3.95
C ALA A 159 4.85 -4.29 5.38
N GLY A 160 3.93 -5.21 5.74
CA GLY A 160 3.40 -5.33 7.09
C GLY A 160 4.48 -5.53 8.16
N ALA A 161 5.50 -6.34 7.86
CA ALA A 161 6.62 -6.56 8.78
C ALA A 161 7.48 -5.30 8.96
N VAL A 162 7.57 -4.44 7.96
CA VAL A 162 8.34 -3.19 8.00
C VAL A 162 7.65 -2.14 8.90
N TRP A 163 6.39 -1.83 8.62
CA TRP A 163 5.72 -0.72 9.31
C TRP A 163 5.21 -1.08 10.71
N LYS A 164 5.10 -2.36 11.06
CA LYS A 164 4.71 -2.79 12.42
C LYS A 164 5.62 -2.24 13.50
N GLY A 165 6.92 -2.11 13.26
CA GLY A 165 7.85 -1.47 14.18
C GLY A 165 7.50 0.00 14.46
N ILE A 166 7.07 0.72 13.45
CA ILE A 166 6.63 2.13 13.55
C ILE A 166 5.31 2.20 14.33
N GLN A 167 4.34 1.33 14.03
CA GLN A 167 3.06 1.24 14.74
C GLN A 167 3.27 1.01 16.24
N VAL A 168 4.04 -0.03 16.58
CA VAL A 168 4.29 -0.41 17.98
C VAL A 168 4.99 0.71 18.74
N SER A 169 5.99 1.35 18.13
CA SER A 169 6.75 2.41 18.80
C SER A 169 5.95 3.70 18.95
N SER A 170 5.14 4.08 17.96
CA SER A 170 4.36 5.33 17.96
C SER A 170 3.01 5.21 18.69
N GLY A 171 2.49 4.00 18.86
CA GLY A 171 1.15 3.74 19.38
C GLY A 171 0.02 4.20 18.41
N ARG A 172 0.34 4.52 17.15
CA ARG A 172 -0.64 4.97 16.15
C ARG A 172 -0.85 3.91 15.08
N ASP A 173 -2.12 3.65 14.76
CA ASP A 173 -2.51 2.78 13.68
C ASP A 173 -2.38 3.49 12.32
N PRO A 174 -1.85 2.82 11.28
CA PRO A 174 -1.81 3.38 9.94
C PRO A 174 -3.16 3.27 9.24
N ILE A 175 -3.36 4.15 8.26
CA ILE A 175 -4.34 3.92 7.20
C ILE A 175 -3.70 2.94 6.22
N VAL A 176 -4.20 1.71 6.17
CA VAL A 176 -3.74 0.72 5.19
C VAL A 176 -4.57 0.86 3.92
N VAL A 177 -3.90 1.09 2.79
CA VAL A 177 -4.59 1.35 1.52
C VAL A 177 -4.92 0.05 0.78
N GLY A 178 -3.97 -0.88 0.72
CA GLY A 178 -4.10 -2.12 -0.06
C GLY A 178 -5.26 -3.04 0.36
N LYS A 179 -5.62 -3.97 -0.52
CA LYS A 179 -6.64 -5.00 -0.22
C LYS A 179 -6.39 -5.66 1.14
N PRO A 180 -7.42 -5.94 1.92
CA PRO A 180 -8.86 -5.83 1.66
C PRO A 180 -9.47 -4.49 2.12
N HIS A 181 -8.68 -3.45 2.34
CA HIS A 181 -9.11 -2.21 2.98
C HIS A 181 -9.87 -1.28 2.03
N GLN A 182 -10.80 -0.52 2.62
CA GLN A 182 -11.68 0.41 1.91
C GLN A 182 -10.93 1.49 1.09
N PRO A 183 -9.80 2.08 1.53
CA PRO A 183 -9.15 3.16 0.80
C PRO A 183 -8.79 2.83 -0.65
N MET A 184 -8.39 1.58 -0.95
CA MET A 184 -8.07 1.19 -2.33
C MET A 184 -9.32 1.17 -3.22
N ILE A 185 -10.43 0.65 -2.71
CA ILE A 185 -11.66 0.59 -3.51
C ILE A 185 -12.27 1.97 -3.70
N ASP A 186 -12.20 2.84 -2.70
CA ASP A 186 -12.63 4.24 -2.82
C ASP A 186 -11.82 4.97 -3.90
N THR A 187 -10.51 4.76 -3.92
CA THR A 187 -9.63 5.31 -4.94
C THR A 187 -9.99 4.81 -6.34
N ILE A 188 -10.30 3.51 -6.48
CA ILE A 188 -10.75 2.92 -7.73
C ILE A 188 -12.08 3.56 -8.18
N PHE A 189 -13.06 3.70 -7.29
CA PHE A 189 -14.35 4.31 -7.61
C PHE A 189 -14.27 5.79 -7.95
N VAL A 190 -13.36 6.53 -7.33
CA VAL A 190 -13.12 7.94 -7.67
C VAL A 190 -12.53 8.08 -9.07
N ARG A 191 -11.64 7.17 -9.48
CA ARG A 191 -10.97 7.22 -10.78
C ARG A 191 -11.75 6.59 -11.92
N PHE A 192 -12.52 5.56 -11.64
CA PHE A 192 -13.25 4.81 -12.65
C PHE A 192 -14.74 4.80 -12.29
N ALA A 193 -15.52 5.53 -13.06
CA ALA A 193 -16.99 5.56 -12.90
C ALA A 193 -17.61 4.28 -13.50
N PHE A 194 -17.40 3.11 -12.86
CA PHE A 194 -17.99 1.87 -13.31
C PHE A 194 -19.23 1.48 -12.50
N ASP A 195 -20.11 0.71 -13.13
CA ASP A 195 -21.31 0.17 -12.53
C ASP A 195 -20.95 -1.05 -11.66
N LYS A 196 -21.21 -0.96 -10.35
CA LYS A 196 -20.95 -2.04 -9.40
C LYS A 196 -21.67 -3.32 -9.75
N SER A 197 -22.91 -3.22 -10.29
CA SER A 197 -23.71 -4.39 -10.68
C SER A 197 -23.16 -5.14 -11.89
N ARG A 198 -22.19 -4.55 -12.61
CA ARG A 198 -21.50 -5.11 -13.77
C ARG A 198 -20.02 -5.33 -13.52
N THR A 199 -19.60 -5.28 -12.27
CA THR A 199 -18.19 -5.39 -11.87
C THR A 199 -17.99 -6.63 -11.04
N LEU A 200 -16.96 -7.39 -11.36
CA LEU A 200 -16.60 -8.63 -10.69
C LEU A 200 -15.15 -8.52 -10.18
N MET A 201 -14.95 -8.75 -8.88
CA MET A 201 -13.61 -8.96 -8.32
C MET A 201 -13.22 -10.42 -8.50
N VAL A 202 -12.14 -10.67 -9.21
CA VAL A 202 -11.56 -12.02 -9.41
C VAL A 202 -10.28 -12.13 -8.61
N GLY A 203 -10.15 -13.16 -7.78
CA GLY A 203 -8.95 -13.38 -6.98
C GLY A 203 -8.87 -14.79 -6.44
N ASP A 204 -7.76 -15.09 -5.75
CA ASP A 204 -7.44 -16.42 -5.23
C ASP A 204 -7.39 -16.49 -3.70
N ARG A 205 -7.69 -15.36 -3.01
CA ARG A 205 -7.64 -15.29 -1.56
C ARG A 205 -8.95 -14.76 -0.96
N LEU A 206 -9.46 -15.47 0.03
CA LEU A 206 -10.67 -15.07 0.75
C LEU A 206 -10.45 -13.81 1.60
N ASP A 207 -9.35 -13.75 2.33
CA ASP A 207 -9.01 -12.70 3.29
C ASP A 207 -8.63 -11.35 2.65
N THR A 208 -8.20 -11.35 1.40
CA THR A 208 -7.82 -10.14 0.67
C THR A 208 -8.75 -9.85 -0.50
N ASP A 209 -8.77 -10.69 -1.53
CA ASP A 209 -9.48 -10.41 -2.78
C ASP A 209 -11.01 -10.45 -2.61
N ILE A 210 -11.51 -11.54 -2.02
CA ILE A 210 -12.94 -11.72 -1.84
C ILE A 210 -13.47 -10.70 -0.82
N ALA A 211 -12.77 -10.52 0.30
CA ALA A 211 -13.11 -9.51 1.29
C ALA A 211 -13.09 -8.09 0.69
N PHE A 212 -12.15 -7.79 -0.22
CA PHE A 212 -12.09 -6.51 -0.94
C PHE A 212 -13.32 -6.28 -1.82
N GLY A 213 -13.70 -7.27 -2.64
CA GLY A 213 -14.89 -7.18 -3.48
C GLY A 213 -16.17 -6.99 -2.66
N GLN A 214 -16.32 -7.74 -1.56
CA GLN A 214 -17.47 -7.60 -0.65
C GLN A 214 -17.55 -6.21 -0.01
N ARG A 215 -16.42 -5.68 0.49
CA ARG A 215 -16.37 -4.31 1.03
C ARG A 215 -16.70 -3.25 -0.01
N GLY A 216 -16.32 -3.50 -1.27
CA GLY A 216 -16.68 -2.65 -2.40
C GLY A 216 -18.15 -2.73 -2.82
N GLY A 217 -18.88 -3.73 -2.35
CA GLY A 217 -20.25 -3.99 -2.78
C GLY A 217 -20.33 -4.44 -4.24
N ILE A 218 -19.34 -5.23 -4.70
CA ILE A 218 -19.28 -5.86 -6.02
C ILE A 218 -19.25 -7.37 -5.88
N ASP A 219 -19.67 -8.08 -6.92
CA ASP A 219 -19.60 -9.53 -6.97
C ASP A 219 -18.16 -10.04 -6.94
N THR A 220 -17.99 -11.27 -6.45
CA THR A 220 -16.67 -11.88 -6.28
C THR A 220 -16.59 -13.27 -6.88
N LEU A 221 -15.48 -13.56 -7.55
CA LEU A 221 -15.15 -14.86 -8.10
C LEU A 221 -13.84 -15.37 -7.50
N LEU A 222 -13.92 -16.46 -6.74
CA LEU A 222 -12.74 -17.16 -6.27
C LEU A 222 -12.26 -18.15 -7.33
N VAL A 223 -10.96 -18.08 -7.67
CA VAL A 223 -10.29 -19.09 -8.49
C VAL A 223 -9.44 -19.99 -7.60
N LEU A 224 -9.60 -21.32 -7.74
CA LEU A 224 -8.91 -22.31 -6.89
C LEU A 224 -7.50 -22.67 -7.36
N THR A 225 -6.95 -21.91 -8.31
CA THR A 225 -5.57 -22.07 -8.79
C THR A 225 -4.51 -21.44 -7.89
N GLY A 226 -4.92 -20.71 -6.84
CA GLY A 226 -4.02 -19.99 -5.94
C GLY A 226 -4.04 -20.47 -4.51
N ILE A 227 -4.21 -19.56 -3.54
CA ILE A 227 -3.99 -19.79 -2.11
C ILE A 227 -5.18 -20.44 -1.41
N SER A 228 -6.41 -19.96 -1.66
CA SER A 228 -7.60 -20.46 -0.98
C SER A 228 -8.16 -21.71 -1.66
N THR A 229 -8.64 -22.64 -0.85
CA THR A 229 -9.26 -23.91 -1.28
C THR A 229 -10.76 -23.93 -0.98
N LEU A 230 -11.49 -24.91 -1.51
CA LEU A 230 -12.89 -25.13 -1.15
C LEU A 230 -13.11 -25.40 0.35
N GLU A 231 -12.15 -26.04 1.01
CA GLU A 231 -12.19 -26.24 2.46
C GLU A 231 -12.19 -24.91 3.21
N HIS A 232 -11.37 -23.95 2.76
CA HIS A 232 -11.36 -22.59 3.34
C HIS A 232 -12.69 -21.86 3.13
N VAL A 233 -13.36 -22.06 1.97
CA VAL A 233 -14.68 -21.45 1.70
C VAL A 233 -15.77 -21.99 2.64
N HIS A 234 -15.71 -23.28 2.97
CA HIS A 234 -16.68 -23.96 3.80
C HIS A 234 -16.36 -23.94 5.29
N ALA A 235 -15.21 -23.39 5.67
CA ALA A 235 -14.84 -23.25 7.07
C ALA A 235 -15.81 -22.30 7.80
N SER A 236 -16.16 -22.62 9.04
CA SER A 236 -17.09 -21.79 9.85
C SER A 236 -16.53 -20.41 10.20
N ASP A 237 -15.22 -20.24 10.10
CA ASP A 237 -14.46 -19.01 10.33
C ASP A 237 -13.92 -18.39 9.03
N ALA A 238 -14.51 -18.73 7.87
CA ALA A 238 -14.10 -18.18 6.58
C ALA A 238 -14.11 -16.64 6.62
N ALA A 239 -12.99 -16.03 6.23
CA ALA A 239 -12.80 -14.58 6.26
C ALA A 239 -13.78 -13.83 5.35
N ALA A 240 -14.21 -14.47 4.25
CA ALA A 240 -15.22 -13.96 3.32
C ALA A 240 -15.81 -15.13 2.52
N VAL A 241 -17.07 -15.00 2.07
CA VAL A 241 -17.74 -16.00 1.24
C VAL A 241 -17.88 -15.45 -0.18
N PRO A 242 -17.24 -16.06 -1.21
CA PRO A 242 -17.32 -15.57 -2.58
C PRO A 242 -18.71 -15.74 -3.18
N THR A 243 -19.09 -14.85 -4.11
CA THR A 243 -20.34 -14.98 -4.89
C THR A 243 -20.28 -16.21 -5.80
N TYR A 244 -19.12 -16.42 -6.42
CA TYR A 244 -18.86 -17.53 -7.34
C TYR A 244 -17.51 -18.19 -7.04
N VAL A 245 -17.40 -19.49 -7.38
CA VAL A 245 -16.15 -20.27 -7.26
C VAL A 245 -15.97 -21.07 -8.54
N VAL A 246 -14.74 -21.05 -9.10
CA VAL A 246 -14.33 -21.86 -10.25
C VAL A 246 -12.95 -22.48 -10.00
N ASN A 247 -12.64 -23.58 -10.71
CA ASN A 247 -11.31 -24.18 -10.56
C ASN A 247 -10.21 -23.26 -11.12
N GLY A 248 -10.49 -22.55 -12.22
CA GLY A 248 -9.57 -21.61 -12.82
C GLY A 248 -10.26 -20.64 -13.77
N LEU A 249 -9.57 -19.57 -14.19
CA LEU A 249 -10.11 -18.57 -15.12
C LEU A 249 -10.57 -19.16 -16.46
N CYS A 250 -9.96 -20.26 -16.91
CA CYS A 250 -10.35 -20.93 -18.14
C CYS A 250 -11.79 -21.46 -18.11
N ASP A 251 -12.35 -21.72 -16.93
CA ASP A 251 -13.74 -22.20 -16.80
C ASP A 251 -14.76 -21.15 -17.26
N LEU A 252 -14.40 -19.87 -17.25
CA LEU A 252 -15.25 -18.79 -17.76
C LEU A 252 -15.48 -18.91 -19.28
N ASN A 253 -14.53 -19.42 -20.04
CA ASN A 253 -14.68 -19.62 -21.48
C ASN A 253 -15.79 -20.65 -21.81
N THR A 254 -15.97 -21.64 -20.93
CA THR A 254 -17.01 -22.66 -21.08
C THR A 254 -18.39 -22.13 -20.70
N ALA A 255 -18.47 -21.19 -19.79
CA ALA A 255 -19.71 -20.57 -19.33
C ALA A 255 -20.25 -19.50 -20.32
N LEU A 256 -19.38 -18.99 -21.23
CA LEU A 256 -19.72 -17.96 -22.21
C LEU A 256 -19.98 -18.53 -23.61
N SER A 257 -19.76 -19.84 -23.82
CA SER A 257 -20.05 -20.59 -25.05
C SER A 257 -21.42 -21.28 -24.96
#